data_45acdc057457d2a37e292b42f251c340
#
_entry.id   45acdc057457d2a37e292b42f251c340
#
_cell.length_a   1.000
_cell.length_b   1.000
_cell.length_c   1.000
_cell.angle_alpha   90.00
_cell.angle_beta   90.00
_cell.angle_gamma   90.00
#
_symmetry.space_group_name_H-M   'P 1'
#
loop_
_entity.id
_entity.type
_entity.pdbx_description
1 polymer ?
#
loop_
_entity_poly.entity_id
_entity_poly.type
_entity_poly.pdbx_seq_one_letter_code
_entity_poly.pdbx_strand_id
1 'polypeptide(L)'
;MIDIFNHFMPKAYLDRLGAFVPGHVALTAFPRVRTLCDIDARLSLLDEFDGLQQVLSLANPPLELVAPPDKSPELARIANDALAEVCRKHADRFPTFIASLPMNNIEAALSEIDRAVGDLRARGVQLFTNVAGRPLSDPQFRPIFRRMAAHDLPVWVHPMRGPDFPDYAAEQASEAEIWFSFGWPYETTACMTRLIYSRIFDELPTLKIISHHMGGMIPYFAGKINLGFRQIFFGTPEHNPAATGLKRSPMHYYKLLYADTALNGQAEPTRCGHAFFGTAACLFATDAPFDCEGGRSLIRGTIRAIEALPIPSVERKRIFSGNARDLLKLPAGAALARSPA
;
A
#
# COMPACT_ATOMS: atom_id res chain seq x y z
N MET A 1 -5.46 7.77 16.40
CA MET A 1 -5.46 7.59 14.91
C MET A 1 -4.61 6.39 14.55
N ILE A 2 -4.89 5.69 13.44
CA ILE A 2 -4.08 4.56 12.97
C ILE A 2 -3.69 4.82 11.51
N ASP A 3 -2.44 5.21 11.30
CA ASP A 3 -1.84 5.39 9.99
C ASP A 3 -1.46 4.00 9.43
N ILE A 4 -2.23 3.54 8.43
CA ILE A 4 -2.09 2.18 7.90
C ILE A 4 -1.02 2.05 6.83
N PHE A 5 -0.42 3.16 6.39
CA PHE A 5 0.62 3.14 5.37
C PHE A 5 1.64 4.24 5.60
N ASN A 6 2.79 3.82 6.03
CA ASN A 6 4.00 4.60 6.26
C ASN A 6 5.20 3.64 6.20
N HIS A 7 6.39 4.17 6.05
CA HIS A 7 7.56 3.36 5.76
C HIS A 7 8.56 3.37 6.91
N PHE A 8 9.14 2.20 7.17
CA PHE A 8 10.27 2.04 8.09
C PHE A 8 11.26 1.01 7.52
N MET A 9 12.55 1.37 7.52
CA MET A 9 13.63 0.54 6.98
C MET A 9 14.53 0.06 8.12
N PRO A 10 14.31 -1.13 8.66
CA PRO A 10 15.12 -1.67 9.74
C PRO A 10 16.59 -1.78 9.35
N LYS A 11 17.50 -1.43 10.28
CA LYS A 11 18.94 -1.47 10.04
C LYS A 11 19.41 -2.85 9.56
N ALA A 12 18.90 -3.94 10.15
CA ALA A 12 19.24 -5.30 9.75
C ALA A 12 18.93 -5.58 8.28
N TYR A 13 17.79 -5.05 7.78
CA TYR A 13 17.45 -5.15 6.38
C TYR A 13 18.40 -4.34 5.49
N LEU A 14 18.68 -3.08 5.85
CA LEU A 14 19.61 -2.23 5.08
C LEU A 14 21.03 -2.81 5.01
N ASP A 15 21.53 -3.34 6.12
CA ASP A 15 22.84 -4.01 6.17
C ASP A 15 22.88 -5.21 5.21
N ARG A 16 21.80 -6.02 5.18
CA ARG A 16 21.72 -7.16 4.28
C ARG A 16 21.53 -6.76 2.83
N LEU A 17 20.68 -5.76 2.56
CA LEU A 17 20.52 -5.18 1.22
C LEU A 17 21.86 -4.71 0.67
N GLY A 18 22.68 -4.06 1.49
CA GLY A 18 24.01 -3.61 1.10
C GLY A 18 24.97 -4.73 0.68
N ALA A 19 24.79 -5.94 1.22
CA ALA A 19 25.56 -7.11 0.78
C ALA A 19 25.11 -7.64 -0.59
N PHE A 20 23.87 -7.43 -1.01
CA PHE A 20 23.38 -7.85 -2.32
C PHE A 20 23.61 -6.79 -3.41
N VAL A 21 23.35 -5.53 -3.08
CA VAL A 21 23.41 -4.40 -4.04
C VAL A 21 24.16 -3.21 -3.43
N PRO A 22 25.49 -3.30 -3.25
CA PRO A 22 26.27 -2.32 -2.48
C PRO A 22 26.22 -0.89 -3.03
N GLY A 23 25.85 -0.71 -4.29
CA GLY A 23 25.69 0.62 -4.92
C GLY A 23 24.26 1.15 -4.96
N HIS A 24 23.29 0.45 -4.38
CA HIS A 24 21.90 0.85 -4.47
C HIS A 24 21.63 2.19 -3.76
N VAL A 25 20.90 3.08 -4.41
CA VAL A 25 20.61 4.45 -3.91
C VAL A 25 19.95 4.45 -2.53
N ALA A 26 19.13 3.46 -2.21
CA ALA A 26 18.50 3.34 -0.88
C ALA A 26 19.51 3.28 0.26
N LEU A 27 20.72 2.75 0.05
CA LEU A 27 21.77 2.64 1.07
C LEU A 27 22.37 4.01 1.43
N THR A 28 22.28 5.00 0.57
CA THR A 28 22.83 6.34 0.78
C THR A 28 21.74 7.39 1.01
N ALA A 29 20.58 7.24 0.39
CA ALA A 29 19.47 8.19 0.49
C ALA A 29 18.63 7.98 1.76
N PHE A 30 18.25 6.74 2.06
CA PHE A 30 17.33 6.45 3.16
C PHE A 30 17.90 6.78 4.57
N PRO A 31 19.18 6.52 4.89
CA PRO A 31 19.74 6.91 6.18
C PRO A 31 19.72 8.43 6.44
N ARG A 32 19.59 9.26 5.39
CA ARG A 32 19.45 10.72 5.55
C ARG A 32 18.07 11.11 6.10
N VAL A 33 17.07 10.26 5.92
CA VAL A 33 15.74 10.41 6.51
C VAL A 33 15.71 9.66 7.82
N ARG A 34 16.13 10.30 8.91
CA ARG A 34 16.31 9.65 10.22
C ARG A 34 15.06 8.88 10.67
N THR A 35 13.89 9.47 10.54
CA THR A 35 12.60 8.86 10.90
C THR A 35 12.24 7.61 10.07
N LEU A 36 12.93 7.37 8.96
CA LEU A 36 12.78 6.16 8.16
C LEU A 36 13.57 4.96 8.73
N CYS A 37 14.73 5.22 9.36
CA CYS A 37 15.68 4.16 9.73
C CYS A 37 15.99 4.09 11.23
N ASP A 38 15.68 5.13 11.99
CA ASP A 38 15.96 5.28 13.42
C ASP A 38 14.64 5.26 14.20
N ILE A 39 14.47 4.23 15.05
CA ILE A 39 13.22 4.04 15.79
C ILE A 39 13.00 5.11 16.85
N ASP A 40 14.06 5.61 17.49
CA ASP A 40 13.94 6.66 18.50
C ASP A 40 13.51 7.98 17.87
N ALA A 41 14.06 8.30 16.68
CA ALA A 41 13.62 9.45 15.90
C ALA A 41 12.15 9.30 15.44
N ARG A 42 11.72 8.07 15.11
CA ARG A 42 10.31 7.78 14.74
C ARG A 42 9.39 7.93 15.95
N LEU A 43 9.76 7.43 17.11
CA LEU A 43 8.98 7.58 18.34
C LEU A 43 8.84 9.05 18.71
N SER A 44 9.94 9.82 18.66
CA SER A 44 9.92 11.27 18.89
C SER A 44 9.01 12.02 17.91
N LEU A 45 8.96 11.60 16.64
CA LEU A 45 8.00 12.13 15.67
C LEU A 45 6.54 11.84 16.10
N LEU A 46 6.26 10.61 16.52
CA LEU A 46 4.91 10.21 16.93
C LEU A 46 4.43 10.93 18.20
N ASP A 47 5.34 11.32 19.09
CA ASP A 47 5.01 12.07 20.30
C ASP A 47 4.44 13.47 20.01
N GLU A 48 4.67 14.00 18.82
CA GLU A 48 4.12 15.27 18.37
C GLU A 48 2.63 15.16 17.97
N PHE A 49 2.09 13.91 17.82
CA PHE A 49 0.73 13.64 17.33
C PHE A 49 -0.04 12.77 18.32
N ASP A 50 -0.96 13.36 19.07
CA ASP A 50 -1.70 12.68 20.13
C ASP A 50 -2.42 11.42 19.64
N GLY A 51 -2.11 10.29 20.27
CA GLY A 51 -2.73 9.01 19.99
C GLY A 51 -2.47 8.44 18.58
N LEU A 52 -1.46 8.94 17.87
CA LEU A 52 -1.07 8.39 16.57
C LEU A 52 -0.36 7.05 16.73
N GLN A 53 -0.89 6.05 16.08
CA GLN A 53 -0.29 4.72 15.89
C GLN A 53 0.02 4.52 14.41
N GLN A 54 1.04 3.72 14.10
CA GLN A 54 1.44 3.42 12.73
C GLN A 54 1.55 1.92 12.51
N VAL A 55 0.99 1.45 11.39
CA VAL A 55 1.18 0.09 10.86
C VAL A 55 2.40 0.13 9.96
N LEU A 56 3.50 -0.47 10.38
CA LEU A 56 4.78 -0.36 9.68
C LEU A 56 4.80 -1.14 8.37
N SER A 57 5.38 -0.58 7.33
CA SER A 57 5.71 -1.27 6.07
C SER A 57 7.14 -0.95 5.61
N LEU A 58 7.71 -1.86 4.82
CA LEU A 58 8.98 -1.62 4.16
C LEU A 58 8.77 -0.63 3.00
N ALA A 59 9.72 0.28 2.79
CA ALA A 59 9.70 1.16 1.62
C ALA A 59 10.21 0.45 0.34
N ASN A 60 10.04 1.11 -0.80
CA ASN A 60 10.73 0.71 -2.05
C ASN A 60 12.25 0.56 -1.83
N PRO A 61 12.96 -0.30 -2.56
CA PRO A 61 12.49 -1.07 -3.71
C PRO A 61 11.84 -2.41 -3.32
N PRO A 62 11.02 -3.01 -4.23
CA PRO A 62 10.55 -4.40 -4.09
C PRO A 62 11.72 -5.38 -3.98
N LEU A 63 11.54 -6.44 -3.20
CA LEU A 63 12.60 -7.43 -2.94
C LEU A 63 13.08 -8.12 -4.22
N GLU A 64 12.19 -8.37 -5.16
CA GLU A 64 12.47 -9.01 -6.44
C GLU A 64 13.30 -8.17 -7.41
N LEU A 65 13.43 -6.88 -7.16
CA LEU A 65 14.31 -5.98 -7.95
C LEU A 65 15.73 -5.91 -7.40
N VAL A 66 15.93 -6.32 -6.15
CA VAL A 66 17.23 -6.20 -5.46
C VAL A 66 17.85 -7.55 -5.11
N ALA A 67 17.12 -8.65 -5.27
CA ALA A 67 17.64 -9.99 -5.00
C ALA A 67 17.05 -11.01 -5.96
N PRO A 68 17.88 -12.01 -6.41
CA PRO A 68 17.40 -13.11 -7.23
C PRO A 68 16.46 -14.05 -6.44
N PRO A 69 15.72 -14.94 -7.12
CA PRO A 69 14.68 -15.76 -6.49
C PRO A 69 15.17 -16.70 -5.37
N ASP A 70 16.45 -17.05 -5.35
CA ASP A 70 17.06 -17.88 -4.29
C ASP A 70 17.50 -17.05 -3.07
N LYS A 71 17.56 -15.72 -3.17
CA LYS A 71 18.02 -14.80 -2.12
C LYS A 71 16.92 -13.88 -1.58
N SER A 72 15.94 -13.54 -2.40
CA SER A 72 14.83 -12.67 -1.96
C SER A 72 14.06 -13.21 -0.74
N PRO A 73 13.90 -14.55 -0.54
CA PRO A 73 13.29 -15.09 0.67
C PRO A 73 14.04 -14.73 1.97
N GLU A 74 15.36 -14.69 1.92
CA GLU A 74 16.17 -14.27 3.08
C GLU A 74 15.92 -12.81 3.43
N LEU A 75 15.89 -11.92 2.43
CA LEU A 75 15.58 -10.50 2.65
C LEU A 75 14.18 -10.28 3.22
N ALA A 76 13.18 -11.03 2.72
CA ALA A 76 11.82 -10.98 3.25
C ALA A 76 11.78 -11.33 4.74
N ARG A 77 12.43 -12.43 5.13
CA ARG A 77 12.50 -12.88 6.52
C ARG A 77 13.15 -11.84 7.42
N ILE A 78 14.31 -11.32 7.04
CA ILE A 78 15.02 -10.30 7.81
C ILE A 78 14.17 -9.05 8.00
N ALA A 79 13.52 -8.56 6.93
CA ALA A 79 12.66 -7.39 7.00
C ALA A 79 11.46 -7.63 7.93
N ASN A 80 10.75 -8.74 7.76
CA ASN A 80 9.55 -9.07 8.52
C ASN A 80 9.87 -9.35 10.01
N ASP A 81 10.96 -10.06 10.29
CA ASP A 81 11.42 -10.30 11.67
C ASP A 81 11.77 -9.00 12.39
N ALA A 82 12.45 -8.08 11.69
CA ALA A 82 12.84 -6.80 12.27
C ALA A 82 11.62 -5.89 12.51
N LEU A 83 10.65 -5.85 11.58
CA LEU A 83 9.40 -5.09 11.78
C LEU A 83 8.56 -5.69 12.91
N ALA A 84 8.45 -7.02 12.99
CA ALA A 84 7.76 -7.70 14.09
C ALA A 84 8.39 -7.38 15.44
N GLU A 85 9.73 -7.34 15.52
CA GLU A 85 10.44 -7.00 16.76
C GLU A 85 10.17 -5.55 17.19
N VAL A 86 10.13 -4.59 16.24
CA VAL A 86 9.75 -3.21 16.54
C VAL A 86 8.32 -3.15 17.09
N CYS A 87 7.37 -3.82 16.43
CA CYS A 87 5.98 -3.88 16.89
C CYS A 87 5.86 -4.52 18.29
N ARG A 88 6.62 -5.58 18.56
CA ARG A 88 6.64 -6.23 19.88
C ARG A 88 7.17 -5.32 21.00
N LYS A 89 8.20 -4.52 20.70
CA LYS A 89 8.81 -3.61 21.68
C LYS A 89 7.98 -2.35 21.94
N HIS A 90 7.25 -1.88 20.94
CA HIS A 90 6.53 -0.61 20.96
C HIS A 90 5.08 -0.80 20.49
N ALA A 91 4.36 -1.80 21.06
CA ALA A 91 3.03 -2.21 20.63
C ALA A 91 1.95 -1.12 20.80
N ASP A 92 2.18 -0.16 21.70
CA ASP A 92 1.34 1.02 21.90
C ASP A 92 1.43 2.02 20.74
N ARG A 93 2.56 2.05 20.02
CA ARG A 93 2.81 2.94 18.88
C ARG A 93 2.69 2.22 17.54
N PHE A 94 3.11 0.96 17.47
CA PHE A 94 3.11 0.12 16.28
C PHE A 94 2.31 -1.16 16.53
N PRO A 95 0.97 -1.12 16.37
CA PRO A 95 0.10 -2.24 16.74
C PRO A 95 0.32 -3.48 15.87
N THR A 96 0.88 -3.31 14.67
CA THR A 96 1.21 -4.39 13.72
C THR A 96 2.08 -3.86 12.59
N PHE A 97 2.42 -4.74 11.65
CA PHE A 97 3.14 -4.42 10.42
C PHE A 97 2.52 -5.14 9.22
N ILE A 98 2.93 -4.73 8.03
CA ILE A 98 2.59 -5.31 6.73
C ILE A 98 3.80 -6.09 6.24
N ALA A 99 3.63 -7.38 5.95
CA ALA A 99 4.74 -8.21 5.54
C ALA A 99 5.16 -7.97 4.09
N SER A 100 6.47 -7.97 3.85
CA SER A 100 7.07 -7.98 2.51
C SER A 100 7.25 -9.41 2.03
N LEU A 101 7.04 -9.64 0.73
CA LEU A 101 7.09 -10.97 0.13
C LEU A 101 8.14 -11.07 -0.98
N PRO A 102 8.82 -12.23 -1.13
CA PRO A 102 9.74 -12.49 -2.23
C PRO A 102 8.95 -12.89 -3.50
N MET A 103 8.34 -11.92 -4.20
CA MET A 103 7.37 -12.17 -5.27
C MET A 103 7.96 -12.83 -6.53
N ASN A 104 9.27 -12.89 -6.67
CA ASN A 104 9.96 -13.69 -7.71
C ASN A 104 10.16 -15.15 -7.31
N ASN A 105 9.67 -15.58 -6.13
CA ASN A 105 9.65 -16.97 -5.66
C ASN A 105 8.31 -17.25 -4.95
N ILE A 106 7.34 -17.72 -5.72
CA ILE A 106 5.96 -17.86 -5.23
C ILE A 106 5.82 -18.86 -4.09
N GLU A 107 6.56 -19.97 -4.12
CA GLU A 107 6.52 -20.97 -3.05
C GLU A 107 7.03 -20.37 -1.72
N ALA A 108 8.17 -19.69 -1.78
CA ALA A 108 8.70 -18.98 -0.62
C ALA A 108 7.77 -17.85 -0.15
N ALA A 109 7.14 -17.13 -1.07
CA ALA A 109 6.17 -16.08 -0.72
C ALA A 109 4.95 -16.64 0.01
N LEU A 110 4.42 -17.80 -0.42
CA LEU A 110 3.32 -18.47 0.28
C LEU A 110 3.71 -18.92 1.69
N SER A 111 4.90 -19.50 1.83
CA SER A 111 5.44 -19.91 3.13
C SER A 111 5.64 -18.70 4.05
N GLU A 112 6.12 -17.58 3.50
CA GLU A 112 6.35 -16.36 4.26
C GLU A 112 5.03 -15.67 4.68
N ILE A 113 3.97 -15.75 3.85
CA ILE A 113 2.62 -15.30 4.27
C ILE A 113 2.19 -16.03 5.54
N ASP A 114 2.24 -17.36 5.51
CA ASP A 114 1.79 -18.17 6.66
C ASP A 114 2.61 -17.87 7.92
N ARG A 115 3.93 -17.77 7.78
CA ARG A 115 4.83 -17.40 8.88
C ARG A 115 4.56 -15.99 9.41
N ALA A 116 4.50 -15.01 8.51
CA ALA A 116 4.32 -13.61 8.92
C ALA A 116 2.97 -13.39 9.60
N VAL A 117 1.89 -13.98 9.09
CA VAL A 117 0.56 -13.85 9.66
C VAL A 117 0.42 -14.68 10.94
N GLY A 118 0.87 -15.93 10.92
CA GLY A 118 0.73 -16.88 12.03
C GLY A 118 1.67 -16.59 13.19
N ASP A 119 2.97 -16.56 12.93
CA ASP A 119 4.00 -16.48 13.97
C ASP A 119 4.33 -15.03 14.34
N LEU A 120 4.46 -14.13 13.33
CA LEU A 120 4.87 -12.75 13.55
C LEU A 120 3.70 -11.78 13.74
N ARG A 121 2.46 -12.24 13.52
CA ARG A 121 1.22 -11.46 13.68
C ARG A 121 1.11 -10.25 12.74
N ALA A 122 1.69 -10.34 11.54
CA ALA A 122 1.42 -9.38 10.47
C ALA A 122 -0.10 -9.34 10.16
N ARG A 123 -0.62 -8.18 9.79
CA ARG A 123 -2.04 -8.01 9.48
C ARG A 123 -2.32 -7.77 8.00
N GLY A 124 -1.43 -8.24 7.16
CA GLY A 124 -1.53 -8.24 5.72
C GLY A 124 -0.18 -8.26 5.06
N VAL A 125 -0.18 -8.13 3.74
CA VAL A 125 1.03 -8.14 2.92
C VAL A 125 1.06 -6.95 1.98
N GLN A 126 2.25 -6.48 1.65
CA GLN A 126 2.47 -5.47 0.63
C GLN A 126 2.92 -6.14 -0.67
N LEU A 127 2.23 -5.81 -1.76
CA LEU A 127 2.64 -6.11 -3.12
C LEU A 127 2.86 -4.80 -3.88
N PHE A 128 3.57 -4.89 -4.99
CA PHE A 128 3.72 -3.77 -5.93
C PHE A 128 2.85 -4.00 -7.17
N THR A 129 2.52 -2.96 -7.91
CA THR A 129 1.61 -3.03 -9.08
C THR A 129 2.06 -4.00 -10.15
N ASN A 130 3.36 -4.31 -10.16
CA ASN A 130 3.95 -5.33 -11.01
C ASN A 130 5.12 -6.02 -10.30
N VAL A 131 5.50 -7.21 -10.75
CA VAL A 131 6.65 -7.97 -10.28
C VAL A 131 7.65 -8.03 -11.44
N ALA A 132 8.69 -7.22 -11.38
CA ALA A 132 9.68 -7.08 -12.44
C ALA A 132 9.02 -6.91 -13.83
N GLY A 133 8.05 -6.00 -13.93
CA GLY A 133 7.29 -5.71 -15.14
C GLY A 133 6.12 -6.65 -15.45
N ARG A 134 5.94 -7.75 -14.70
CA ARG A 134 4.79 -8.66 -14.86
C ARG A 134 3.58 -8.15 -14.06
N PRO A 135 2.41 -8.03 -14.67
CA PRO A 135 1.24 -7.52 -13.97
C PRO A 135 0.75 -8.51 -12.89
N LEU A 136 0.25 -8.00 -11.77
CA LEU A 136 -0.32 -8.84 -10.70
C LEU A 136 -1.52 -9.70 -11.14
N SER A 137 -2.13 -9.39 -12.28
CA SER A 137 -3.18 -10.21 -12.90
C SER A 137 -2.67 -11.48 -13.57
N ASP A 138 -1.34 -11.65 -13.71
CA ASP A 138 -0.76 -12.89 -14.24
C ASP A 138 -1.17 -14.09 -13.36
N PRO A 139 -1.61 -15.20 -13.96
CA PRO A 139 -2.09 -16.37 -13.23
C PRO A 139 -1.09 -16.93 -12.19
N GLN A 140 0.21 -16.77 -12.37
CA GLN A 140 1.22 -17.23 -11.43
C GLN A 140 1.09 -16.57 -10.03
N PHE A 141 0.54 -15.35 -9.94
CA PHE A 141 0.35 -14.64 -8.68
C PHE A 141 -0.99 -14.97 -7.99
N ARG A 142 -1.90 -15.69 -8.66
CA ARG A 142 -3.20 -16.07 -8.11
C ARG A 142 -3.12 -16.79 -6.75
N PRO A 143 -2.16 -17.70 -6.51
CA PRO A 143 -2.01 -18.35 -5.22
C PRO A 143 -1.81 -17.40 -4.04
N ILE A 144 -1.11 -16.27 -4.23
CA ILE A 144 -0.89 -15.24 -3.20
C ILE A 144 -2.22 -14.65 -2.76
N PHE A 145 -3.05 -14.23 -3.71
CA PHE A 145 -4.38 -13.66 -3.40
C PHE A 145 -5.31 -14.68 -2.74
N ARG A 146 -5.29 -15.95 -3.17
CA ARG A 146 -6.04 -17.04 -2.52
C ARG A 146 -5.62 -17.24 -1.06
N ARG A 147 -4.31 -17.21 -0.80
CA ARG A 147 -3.78 -17.36 0.56
C ARG A 147 -4.20 -16.19 1.45
N MET A 148 -4.15 -14.97 0.95
CA MET A 148 -4.59 -13.79 1.70
C MET A 148 -6.10 -13.77 1.93
N ALA A 149 -6.90 -14.16 0.95
CA ALA A 149 -8.34 -14.32 1.12
C ALA A 149 -8.69 -15.40 2.19
N ALA A 150 -7.92 -16.50 2.25
CA ALA A 150 -8.09 -17.54 3.27
C ALA A 150 -7.76 -17.04 4.69
N HIS A 151 -6.74 -16.16 4.83
CA HIS A 151 -6.45 -15.51 6.11
C HIS A 151 -7.46 -14.41 6.46
N ASP A 152 -8.30 -14.00 5.51
CA ASP A 152 -9.24 -12.87 5.65
C ASP A 152 -8.53 -11.57 6.07
N LEU A 153 -7.35 -11.32 5.47
CA LEU A 153 -6.50 -10.14 5.69
C LEU A 153 -6.24 -9.41 4.37
N PRO A 154 -5.99 -8.09 4.42
CA PRO A 154 -5.82 -7.29 3.21
C PRO A 154 -4.46 -7.45 2.54
N VAL A 155 -4.46 -7.13 1.26
CA VAL A 155 -3.28 -6.93 0.41
C VAL A 155 -3.18 -5.44 0.11
N TRP A 156 -2.07 -4.81 0.51
CA TRP A 156 -1.70 -3.46 0.05
C TRP A 156 -1.05 -3.55 -1.31
N VAL A 157 -1.41 -2.66 -2.22
CA VAL A 157 -0.80 -2.61 -3.55
C VAL A 157 -0.19 -1.24 -3.78
N HIS A 158 1.14 -1.19 -3.70
CA HIS A 158 1.94 0.02 -3.91
C HIS A 158 2.31 0.20 -5.40
N PRO A 159 2.27 1.40 -5.96
CA PRO A 159 2.73 1.63 -7.32
C PRO A 159 4.21 1.32 -7.49
N MET A 160 4.56 0.76 -8.65
CA MET A 160 5.94 0.52 -9.04
C MET A 160 6.18 0.93 -10.50
N ARG A 161 6.96 1.98 -10.67
CA ARG A 161 7.49 2.48 -11.94
C ARG A 161 8.77 3.22 -11.62
N GLY A 162 9.83 2.97 -12.34
CA GLY A 162 11.11 3.64 -12.15
C GLY A 162 11.36 4.74 -13.18
N PRO A 163 12.39 5.58 -12.97
CA PRO A 163 12.79 6.60 -13.91
C PRO A 163 13.32 6.04 -15.24
N ASP A 164 13.72 4.79 -15.27
CA ASP A 164 14.15 4.03 -16.45
C ASP A 164 12.98 3.61 -17.36
N PHE A 165 11.74 3.91 -16.97
CA PHE A 165 10.57 3.65 -17.79
C PHE A 165 10.19 4.94 -18.55
N PRO A 166 10.43 5.01 -19.89
CA PRO A 166 10.24 6.24 -20.64
C PRO A 166 8.79 6.70 -20.70
N ASP A 167 8.57 8.01 -20.87
CA ASP A 167 7.25 8.61 -21.02
C ASP A 167 6.76 8.49 -22.47
N TYR A 168 7.68 8.54 -23.43
CA TYR A 168 7.43 8.35 -24.86
C TYR A 168 8.31 7.23 -25.42
N ALA A 169 7.81 6.53 -26.42
CA ALA A 169 8.50 5.37 -27.00
C ALA A 169 9.88 5.68 -27.63
N ALA A 170 10.18 6.93 -27.94
CA ALA A 170 11.47 7.35 -28.49
C ALA A 170 12.52 7.70 -27.43
N GLU A 171 12.15 7.73 -26.16
CA GLU A 171 12.99 8.11 -25.02
C GLU A 171 13.66 6.90 -24.40
N GLN A 172 14.74 7.15 -23.66
CA GLN A 172 15.45 6.11 -22.89
C GLN A 172 15.01 6.07 -21.43
N ALA A 173 14.46 7.17 -20.89
CA ALA A 173 14.07 7.33 -19.51
C ALA A 173 12.95 8.37 -19.39
N SER A 174 12.27 8.37 -18.26
CA SER A 174 11.28 9.40 -17.89
C SER A 174 11.99 10.71 -17.54
N GLU A 175 11.38 11.83 -17.91
CA GLU A 175 11.86 13.18 -17.59
C GLU A 175 10.95 13.87 -16.57
N ALA A 176 11.46 14.93 -15.92
CA ALA A 176 10.71 15.81 -15.03
C ALA A 176 9.91 15.07 -13.92
N GLU A 177 10.40 13.96 -13.42
CA GLU A 177 9.73 13.12 -12.42
C GLU A 177 8.30 12.65 -12.81
N ILE A 178 8.01 12.54 -14.12
CA ILE A 178 6.72 12.09 -14.64
C ILE A 178 6.44 10.66 -14.19
N TRP A 179 7.46 9.78 -14.14
CA TRP A 179 7.34 8.42 -13.66
C TRP A 179 6.75 8.33 -12.24
N PHE A 180 7.06 9.30 -11.38
CA PHE A 180 6.58 9.39 -10.00
C PHE A 180 5.23 10.13 -9.94
N SER A 181 5.17 11.35 -10.47
CA SER A 181 4.04 12.26 -10.32
C SER A 181 2.76 11.76 -11.01
N PHE A 182 2.89 11.17 -12.19
CA PHE A 182 1.78 10.67 -13.01
C PHE A 182 1.85 9.17 -13.25
N GLY A 183 3.06 8.62 -13.36
CA GLY A 183 3.28 7.21 -13.62
C GLY A 183 2.76 6.34 -12.46
N TRP A 184 3.02 6.68 -11.21
CA TRP A 184 2.53 5.92 -10.06
C TRP A 184 0.99 5.89 -9.95
N PRO A 185 0.26 7.01 -10.05
CA PRO A 185 -1.20 6.97 -10.12
C PRO A 185 -1.73 6.14 -11.29
N TYR A 186 -1.07 6.19 -12.44
CA TYR A 186 -1.40 5.36 -13.60
C TYR A 186 -1.19 3.86 -13.30
N GLU A 187 -0.02 3.48 -12.75
CA GLU A 187 0.28 2.09 -12.41
C GLU A 187 -0.74 1.51 -11.42
N THR A 188 -1.10 2.25 -10.38
CA THR A 188 -2.16 1.86 -9.45
C THR A 188 -3.47 1.61 -10.21
N THR A 189 -3.88 2.55 -11.06
CA THR A 189 -5.12 2.45 -11.84
C THR A 189 -5.10 1.25 -12.79
N ALA A 190 -4.00 1.06 -13.52
CA ALA A 190 -3.84 -0.04 -14.46
C ALA A 190 -3.85 -1.40 -13.76
N CYS A 191 -3.13 -1.52 -12.63
CA CYS A 191 -3.09 -2.73 -11.82
C CYS A 191 -4.48 -3.12 -11.29
N MET A 192 -5.19 -2.17 -10.65
CA MET A 192 -6.54 -2.43 -10.12
C MET A 192 -7.50 -2.82 -11.24
N THR A 193 -7.45 -2.13 -12.38
CA THR A 193 -8.25 -2.46 -13.56
C THR A 193 -7.97 -3.88 -14.03
N ARG A 194 -6.71 -4.27 -14.22
CA ARG A 194 -6.33 -5.62 -14.66
C ARG A 194 -6.74 -6.70 -13.67
N LEU A 195 -6.62 -6.47 -12.36
CA LEU A 195 -7.09 -7.40 -11.34
C LEU A 195 -8.61 -7.59 -11.41
N ILE A 196 -9.39 -6.52 -11.56
CA ILE A 196 -10.84 -6.60 -11.74
C ILE A 196 -11.17 -7.43 -12.98
N TYR A 197 -10.60 -7.09 -14.13
CA TYR A 197 -10.90 -7.79 -15.40
C TYR A 197 -10.34 -9.21 -15.46
N SER A 198 -9.39 -9.59 -14.59
CA SER A 198 -8.96 -10.98 -14.40
C SER A 198 -9.97 -11.82 -13.62
N ARG A 199 -11.11 -11.23 -13.21
CA ARG A 199 -12.19 -11.86 -12.45
C ARG A 199 -11.78 -12.31 -11.04
N ILE A 200 -10.75 -11.72 -10.47
CA ILE A 200 -10.23 -12.14 -9.17
C ILE A 200 -11.28 -12.03 -8.06
N PHE A 201 -12.13 -10.99 -8.07
CA PHE A 201 -13.19 -10.80 -7.08
C PHE A 201 -14.39 -11.72 -7.28
N ASP A 202 -14.61 -12.23 -8.51
CA ASP A 202 -15.61 -13.26 -8.77
C ASP A 202 -15.17 -14.63 -8.24
N GLU A 203 -13.87 -14.89 -8.26
CA GLU A 203 -13.24 -16.10 -7.73
C GLU A 203 -13.06 -16.03 -6.22
N LEU A 204 -12.64 -14.87 -5.71
CA LEU A 204 -12.30 -14.63 -4.32
C LEU A 204 -13.14 -13.46 -3.76
N PRO A 205 -14.42 -13.67 -3.48
CA PRO A 205 -15.34 -12.59 -3.07
C PRO A 205 -15.00 -11.98 -1.69
N THR A 206 -14.18 -12.64 -0.88
CA THR A 206 -13.71 -12.15 0.41
C THR A 206 -12.36 -11.43 0.33
N LEU A 207 -11.75 -11.36 -0.87
CA LEU A 207 -10.45 -10.72 -1.06
C LEU A 207 -10.55 -9.22 -0.76
N LYS A 208 -9.63 -8.75 0.08
CA LYS A 208 -9.52 -7.35 0.49
C LYS A 208 -8.27 -6.76 -0.13
N ILE A 209 -8.42 -5.74 -0.97
CA ILE A 209 -7.31 -5.01 -1.58
C ILE A 209 -7.38 -3.55 -1.14
N ILE A 210 -6.27 -3.04 -0.61
CA ILE A 210 -6.06 -1.62 -0.32
C ILE A 210 -5.25 -1.04 -1.48
N SER A 211 -5.85 -0.08 -2.16
CA SER A 211 -5.27 0.62 -3.28
C SER A 211 -4.65 1.93 -2.78
N HIS A 212 -3.35 2.11 -3.00
CA HIS A 212 -2.64 3.30 -2.54
C HIS A 212 -3.06 4.57 -3.26
N HIS A 213 -2.77 5.70 -2.60
CA HIS A 213 -3.00 7.04 -3.12
C HIS A 213 -4.44 7.23 -3.60
N MET A 214 -5.41 6.85 -2.73
CA MET A 214 -6.86 6.95 -2.99
C MET A 214 -7.28 6.27 -4.31
N GLY A 215 -6.64 5.16 -4.68
CA GLY A 215 -6.94 4.44 -5.90
C GLY A 215 -6.36 5.07 -7.18
N GLY A 216 -5.37 5.94 -7.03
CA GLY A 216 -4.72 6.60 -8.16
C GLY A 216 -5.69 7.47 -8.96
N MET A 217 -5.86 7.18 -10.24
CA MET A 217 -6.73 7.95 -11.14
C MET A 217 -8.20 7.50 -11.11
N ILE A 218 -8.54 6.40 -10.44
CA ILE A 218 -9.87 5.78 -10.50
C ILE A 218 -11.00 6.76 -10.14
N PRO A 219 -10.95 7.49 -9.00
CA PRO A 219 -12.05 8.39 -8.63
C PRO A 219 -12.28 9.51 -9.64
N TYR A 220 -11.21 10.13 -10.10
CA TYR A 220 -11.30 11.25 -11.04
C TYR A 220 -11.82 10.82 -12.42
N PHE A 221 -11.42 9.63 -12.89
CA PHE A 221 -11.79 9.10 -14.20
C PHE A 221 -12.97 8.12 -14.17
N ALA A 222 -13.75 8.04 -13.08
CA ALA A 222 -14.85 7.10 -12.93
C ALA A 222 -15.86 7.15 -14.09
N GLY A 223 -16.19 8.36 -14.56
CA GLY A 223 -17.07 8.55 -15.72
C GLY A 223 -16.49 7.96 -17.01
N LYS A 224 -15.19 8.16 -17.26
CA LYS A 224 -14.48 7.61 -18.43
C LYS A 224 -14.37 6.09 -18.37
N ILE A 225 -14.08 5.54 -17.18
CA ILE A 225 -14.05 4.09 -16.94
C ILE A 225 -15.42 3.48 -17.27
N ASN A 226 -16.51 4.06 -16.76
CA ASN A 226 -17.86 3.57 -17.00
C ASN A 226 -18.28 3.68 -18.48
N LEU A 227 -17.88 4.76 -19.15
CA LEU A 227 -18.12 4.94 -20.58
C LEU A 227 -17.35 3.91 -21.41
N GLY A 228 -16.04 3.73 -21.13
CA GLY A 228 -15.20 2.76 -21.83
C GLY A 228 -15.73 1.32 -21.74
N PHE A 229 -16.33 0.97 -20.61
CA PHE A 229 -16.98 -0.33 -20.44
C PHE A 229 -18.23 -0.51 -21.34
N ARG A 230 -18.95 0.58 -21.61
CA ARG A 230 -20.18 0.55 -22.40
C ARG A 230 -19.94 0.71 -23.91
N GLN A 231 -18.79 1.26 -24.29
CA GLN A 231 -18.48 1.55 -25.70
C GLN A 231 -17.64 0.42 -26.30
N ILE A 232 -18.29 -0.34 -27.17
CA ILE A 232 -17.71 -1.46 -27.92
C ILE A 232 -16.91 -0.98 -29.14
N PHE A 233 -16.84 0.33 -29.41
CA PHE A 233 -16.39 0.87 -30.69
C PHE A 233 -14.88 0.81 -30.95
N PHE A 234 -14.05 0.70 -29.92
CA PHE A 234 -12.60 0.81 -30.05
C PHE A 234 -11.84 -0.47 -29.68
N GLY A 235 -12.54 -1.51 -29.28
CA GLY A 235 -11.93 -2.78 -28.88
C GLY A 235 -12.21 -3.89 -29.87
N THR A 236 -11.22 -4.76 -30.10
CA THR A 236 -11.49 -6.07 -30.68
C THR A 236 -12.40 -6.88 -29.75
N PRO A 237 -13.18 -7.86 -30.25
CA PRO A 237 -14.03 -8.68 -29.39
C PRO A 237 -13.30 -9.29 -28.19
N GLU A 238 -12.01 -9.65 -28.35
CA GLU A 238 -11.17 -10.22 -27.31
C GLU A 238 -10.82 -9.21 -26.19
N HIS A 239 -10.82 -7.92 -26.52
CA HIS A 239 -10.55 -6.84 -25.59
C HIS A 239 -11.81 -6.17 -25.05
N ASN A 240 -12.99 -6.63 -25.49
CA ASN A 240 -14.25 -6.08 -25.00
C ASN A 240 -14.45 -6.44 -23.52
N PRO A 241 -14.57 -5.45 -22.62
CA PRO A 241 -14.84 -5.71 -21.21
C PRO A 241 -16.11 -6.52 -20.96
N ALA A 242 -17.13 -6.38 -21.79
CA ALA A 242 -18.34 -7.18 -21.72
C ALA A 242 -18.10 -8.66 -22.03
N ALA A 243 -17.07 -8.99 -22.83
CA ALA A 243 -16.68 -10.36 -23.14
C ALA A 243 -15.81 -11.01 -22.05
N THR A 244 -15.37 -10.27 -21.04
CA THR A 244 -14.50 -10.79 -19.95
C THR A 244 -15.23 -11.75 -19.00
N GLY A 245 -16.56 -11.84 -19.10
CA GLY A 245 -17.39 -12.70 -18.26
C GLY A 245 -17.50 -12.25 -16.79
N LEU A 246 -17.27 -10.97 -16.50
CA LEU A 246 -17.52 -10.39 -15.19
C LEU A 246 -19.00 -10.57 -14.81
N LYS A 247 -19.27 -11.02 -13.59
CA LYS A 247 -20.63 -11.24 -13.08
C LYS A 247 -21.38 -9.94 -12.77
N ARG A 248 -20.67 -8.83 -12.56
CA ARG A 248 -21.20 -7.51 -12.25
C ARG A 248 -20.53 -6.45 -13.13
N SER A 249 -21.06 -5.23 -13.13
CA SER A 249 -20.42 -4.11 -13.84
C SER A 249 -19.03 -3.84 -13.24
N PRO A 250 -18.04 -3.41 -14.02
CA PRO A 250 -16.71 -3.08 -13.50
C PRO A 250 -16.77 -2.09 -12.34
N MET A 251 -17.66 -1.11 -12.40
CA MET A 251 -17.84 -0.12 -11.35
C MET A 251 -18.21 -0.74 -9.99
N HIS A 252 -18.94 -1.85 -9.99
CA HIS A 252 -19.20 -2.62 -8.77
C HIS A 252 -17.90 -3.08 -8.11
N TYR A 253 -16.96 -3.63 -8.90
CA TYR A 253 -15.69 -4.15 -8.36
C TYR A 253 -14.74 -3.03 -7.91
N TYR A 254 -14.70 -1.89 -8.61
CA TYR A 254 -13.92 -0.74 -8.13
C TYR A 254 -14.40 -0.25 -6.75
N LYS A 255 -15.69 -0.39 -6.46
CA LYS A 255 -16.25 -0.05 -5.14
C LYS A 255 -15.96 -1.07 -4.04
N LEU A 256 -15.43 -2.25 -4.38
CA LEU A 256 -14.97 -3.23 -3.39
C LEU A 256 -13.56 -2.94 -2.88
N LEU A 257 -12.81 -2.07 -3.56
CA LEU A 257 -11.48 -1.68 -3.13
C LEU A 257 -11.55 -0.80 -1.88
N TYR A 258 -10.61 -1.00 -0.97
CA TYR A 258 -10.26 -0.02 0.05
C TYR A 258 -9.28 0.99 -0.54
N ALA A 259 -9.28 2.21 -0.04
CA ALA A 259 -8.42 3.28 -0.49
C ALA A 259 -7.80 4.01 0.70
N ASP A 260 -6.51 4.25 0.64
CA ASP A 260 -5.81 5.02 1.65
C ASP A 260 -5.78 6.52 1.33
N THR A 261 -5.56 7.34 2.35
CA THR A 261 -5.58 8.80 2.23
C THR A 261 -4.19 9.40 1.98
N ALA A 262 -3.21 8.61 1.54
CA ALA A 262 -1.84 9.05 1.27
C ALA A 262 -1.75 9.92 0.01
N LEU A 263 -2.26 11.14 0.08
CA LEU A 263 -2.33 12.10 -1.03
C LEU A 263 -1.53 13.37 -0.75
N ASN A 264 -0.39 13.22 -0.06
CA ASN A 264 0.52 14.31 0.29
C ASN A 264 -0.19 15.49 1.00
N GLY A 265 -1.25 15.18 1.77
CA GLY A 265 -2.01 16.15 2.54
C GLY A 265 -2.93 17.07 1.74
N GLN A 266 -3.26 16.72 0.49
CA GLN A 266 -4.12 17.55 -0.36
C GLN A 266 -5.61 17.27 -0.15
N ALA A 267 -6.40 18.34 0.11
CA ALA A 267 -7.81 18.22 0.46
C ALA A 267 -8.70 17.86 -0.74
N GLU A 268 -8.45 18.43 -1.91
CA GLU A 268 -9.28 18.24 -3.10
C GLU A 268 -9.26 16.79 -3.61
N PRO A 269 -8.09 16.14 -3.81
CA PRO A 269 -8.07 14.72 -4.20
C PRO A 269 -8.62 13.82 -3.08
N THR A 270 -8.42 14.15 -1.80
CA THR A 270 -9.02 13.42 -0.68
C THR A 270 -10.56 13.48 -0.74
N ARG A 271 -11.13 14.67 -1.05
CA ARG A 271 -12.58 14.84 -1.23
C ARG A 271 -13.12 14.05 -2.43
N CYS A 272 -12.41 14.10 -3.56
CA CYS A 272 -12.76 13.33 -4.77
C CYS A 272 -12.78 11.83 -4.48
N GLY A 273 -11.73 11.31 -3.85
CA GLY A 273 -11.63 9.90 -3.49
C GLY A 273 -12.69 9.47 -2.48
N HIS A 274 -12.93 10.26 -1.44
CA HIS A 274 -13.98 9.98 -0.47
C HIS A 274 -15.37 9.95 -1.11
N ALA A 275 -15.68 10.88 -2.03
CA ALA A 275 -16.94 10.86 -2.77
C ALA A 275 -17.11 9.59 -3.63
N PHE A 276 -16.01 9.04 -4.13
CA PHE A 276 -16.02 7.80 -4.90
C PHE A 276 -16.13 6.56 -4.01
N PHE A 277 -15.24 6.38 -3.04
CA PHE A 277 -15.13 5.15 -2.23
C PHE A 277 -16.12 5.12 -1.06
N GLY A 278 -16.48 6.27 -0.51
CA GLY A 278 -17.30 6.39 0.70
C GLY A 278 -16.48 6.18 1.98
N THR A 279 -17.04 6.59 3.11
CA THR A 279 -16.38 6.55 4.42
C THR A 279 -15.88 5.16 4.80
N ALA A 280 -16.65 4.10 4.55
CA ALA A 280 -16.34 2.74 5.00
C ALA A 280 -15.11 2.12 4.33
N ALA A 281 -14.76 2.57 3.13
CA ALA A 281 -13.61 2.07 2.38
C ALA A 281 -12.36 2.96 2.49
N CYS A 282 -12.48 4.17 3.07
CA CYS A 282 -11.35 5.07 3.26
C CYS A 282 -10.59 4.76 4.54
N LEU A 283 -9.26 4.77 4.46
CA LEU A 283 -8.33 4.42 5.53
C LEU A 283 -7.29 5.52 5.70
N PHE A 284 -7.09 5.98 6.94
CA PHE A 284 -6.07 6.98 7.23
C PHE A 284 -4.67 6.44 6.94
N ALA A 285 -3.94 7.13 6.08
CA ALA A 285 -2.57 6.79 5.70
C ALA A 285 -1.83 8.05 5.26
N THR A 286 -0.54 8.14 5.55
CA THR A 286 0.25 9.37 5.38
C THR A 286 1.36 9.29 4.35
N ASP A 287 1.84 8.09 4.05
CA ASP A 287 3.04 7.84 3.24
C ASP A 287 4.33 8.44 3.88
N ALA A 288 4.30 8.70 5.20
CA ALA A 288 5.45 9.20 5.91
C ALA A 288 6.61 8.17 5.88
N PRO A 289 7.89 8.62 5.87
CA PRO A 289 8.36 9.97 6.20
C PRO A 289 8.98 10.75 5.03
N PHE A 290 8.55 10.56 3.81
CA PHE A 290 9.21 11.10 2.61
C PHE A 290 8.89 12.59 2.34
N ASP A 291 9.04 13.43 3.35
CA ASP A 291 9.00 14.89 3.22
C ASP A 291 10.25 15.55 3.84
N CYS A 292 10.42 16.84 3.61
CA CYS A 292 11.57 17.60 4.13
C CYS A 292 11.55 17.78 5.65
N GLU A 293 10.43 17.45 6.32
CA GLU A 293 10.26 17.53 7.76
C GLU A 293 10.27 16.13 8.43
N GLY A 294 10.73 15.09 7.72
CA GLY A 294 10.81 13.72 8.23
C GLY A 294 9.46 13.10 8.58
N GLY A 295 8.43 13.40 7.82
CA GLY A 295 7.07 12.86 7.94
C GLY A 295 6.05 13.83 8.56
N ARG A 296 6.50 14.91 9.21
CA ARG A 296 5.59 15.85 9.92
C ARG A 296 4.61 16.54 9.00
N SER A 297 5.08 16.96 7.84
CA SER A 297 4.28 17.68 6.87
C SER A 297 3.19 16.76 6.27
N LEU A 298 3.55 15.53 5.92
CA LEU A 298 2.62 14.51 5.42
C LEU A 298 1.55 14.16 6.46
N ILE A 299 1.94 13.91 7.71
CA ILE A 299 0.99 13.58 8.79
C ILE A 299 0.03 14.74 9.04
N ARG A 300 0.54 15.96 9.26
CA ARG A 300 -0.30 17.15 9.51
C ARG A 300 -1.22 17.46 8.34
N GLY A 301 -0.69 17.39 7.11
CA GLY A 301 -1.45 17.65 5.90
C GLY A 301 -2.60 16.67 5.73
N THR A 302 -2.35 15.38 5.90
CA THR A 302 -3.36 14.33 5.77
C THR A 302 -4.45 14.44 6.85
N ILE A 303 -4.08 14.73 8.09
CA ILE A 303 -5.05 15.00 9.17
C ILE A 303 -5.98 16.16 8.76
N ARG A 304 -5.42 17.31 8.35
CA ARG A 304 -6.20 18.47 7.91
C ARG A 304 -7.11 18.16 6.71
N ALA A 305 -6.61 17.37 5.74
CA ALA A 305 -7.39 17.00 4.57
C ALA A 305 -8.64 16.17 4.93
N ILE A 306 -8.52 15.25 5.89
CA ILE A 306 -9.66 14.47 6.40
C ILE A 306 -10.59 15.33 7.27
N GLU A 307 -10.04 16.20 8.11
CA GLU A 307 -10.83 17.13 8.92
C GLU A 307 -11.67 18.08 8.07
N ALA A 308 -11.15 18.48 6.91
CA ALA A 308 -11.83 19.34 5.94
C ALA A 308 -12.93 18.61 5.12
N LEU A 309 -13.09 17.30 5.25
CA LEU A 309 -14.20 16.60 4.62
C LEU A 309 -15.55 17.05 5.22
N PRO A 310 -16.56 17.33 4.36
CA PRO A 310 -17.89 17.76 4.82
C PRO A 310 -18.73 16.56 5.31
N ILE A 311 -18.22 15.83 6.31
CA ILE A 311 -18.83 14.64 6.89
C ILE A 311 -18.93 14.76 8.41
N PRO A 312 -19.84 14.02 9.07
CA PRO A 312 -19.95 13.99 10.53
C PRO A 312 -18.66 13.55 11.22
N SER A 313 -18.44 13.99 12.45
CA SER A 313 -17.26 13.61 13.24
C SER A 313 -17.14 12.10 13.47
N VAL A 314 -18.26 11.39 13.56
CA VAL A 314 -18.30 9.94 13.69
C VAL A 314 -17.71 9.24 12.43
N GLU A 315 -17.98 9.78 11.26
CA GLU A 315 -17.42 9.28 10.01
C GLU A 315 -15.91 9.56 9.89
N ARG A 316 -15.47 10.77 10.29
CA ARG A 316 -14.03 11.06 10.37
C ARG A 316 -13.30 10.12 11.33
N LYS A 317 -13.89 9.78 12.48
CA LYS A 317 -13.33 8.78 13.41
C LYS A 317 -13.23 7.40 12.76
N ARG A 318 -14.20 7.02 11.91
CA ARG A 318 -14.13 5.77 11.13
C ARG A 318 -12.91 5.77 10.21
N ILE A 319 -12.68 6.84 9.45
CA ILE A 319 -11.51 6.98 8.57
C ILE A 319 -10.21 6.95 9.38
N PHE A 320 -10.12 7.74 10.45
CA PHE A 320 -8.90 7.85 11.26
C PHE A 320 -8.49 6.57 11.98
N SER A 321 -9.43 5.69 12.33
CA SER A 321 -9.06 4.47 13.06
C SER A 321 -10.06 3.32 12.97
N GLY A 322 -11.37 3.59 12.92
CA GLY A 322 -12.38 2.54 13.01
C GLY A 322 -12.27 1.52 11.89
N ASN A 323 -12.16 1.99 10.64
CA ASN A 323 -12.03 1.12 9.48
C ASN A 323 -10.75 0.28 9.52
N ALA A 324 -9.63 0.88 9.94
CA ALA A 324 -8.37 0.17 10.09
C ALA A 324 -8.47 -0.94 11.15
N ARG A 325 -9.10 -0.67 12.31
CA ARG A 325 -9.29 -1.67 13.36
C ARG A 325 -10.08 -2.87 12.88
N ASP A 326 -11.19 -2.61 12.19
CA ASP A 326 -12.06 -3.67 11.68
C ASP A 326 -11.35 -4.49 10.59
N LEU A 327 -10.72 -3.81 9.63
CA LEU A 327 -10.06 -4.46 8.49
C LEU A 327 -8.87 -5.31 8.91
N LEU A 328 -8.04 -4.78 9.83
CA LEU A 328 -6.81 -5.43 10.31
C LEU A 328 -7.04 -6.34 11.52
N LYS A 329 -8.29 -6.45 12.00
CA LYS A 329 -8.65 -7.23 13.18
C LYS A 329 -7.80 -6.85 14.40
N LEU A 330 -7.57 -5.54 14.59
CA LEU A 330 -6.83 -5.04 15.73
C LEU A 330 -7.72 -5.07 17.00
N PRO A 331 -7.17 -5.40 18.16
CA PRO A 331 -7.94 -5.38 19.39
C PRO A 331 -8.55 -3.98 19.64
N ALA A 332 -9.73 -3.95 20.23
CA ALA A 332 -10.31 -2.70 20.72
C ALA A 332 -9.26 -2.05 21.64
N GLY A 333 -8.81 -0.84 21.30
CA GLY A 333 -7.73 -0.19 22.01
C GLY A 333 -8.05 -0.08 23.50
N ALA A 334 -7.17 -0.57 24.36
CA ALA A 334 -7.09 -0.02 25.70
C ALA A 334 -6.91 1.50 25.55
N ALA A 335 -7.82 2.28 26.11
CA ALA A 335 -7.64 3.71 26.20
C ALA A 335 -6.25 3.93 26.79
N LEU A 336 -5.39 4.71 26.08
CA LEU A 336 -4.11 5.12 26.63
C LEU A 336 -4.40 5.70 28.01
N ALA A 337 -4.10 4.94 29.07
CA ALA A 337 -4.16 5.45 30.42
C ALA A 337 -3.16 6.62 30.44
N ARG A 338 -3.67 7.85 30.56
CA ARG A 338 -2.84 9.02 30.82
C ARG A 338 -2.11 8.69 32.09
N SER A 339 -0.78 8.53 32.04
CA SER A 339 0.03 8.58 33.26
C SER A 339 -0.25 9.94 33.89
N PRO A 340 -0.64 10.00 35.16
CA PRO A 340 -0.72 11.28 35.86
C PRO A 340 0.66 11.92 35.88
N ALA A 341 0.72 13.22 35.57
CA ALA A 341 1.90 14.06 35.57
C ALA A 341 2.57 14.12 36.93
#